data_f096861eebbdf83bbddfad3c5622f691
#
_entry.id   f096861eebbdf83bbddfad3c5622f691
#
_cell.length_a   1.000
_cell.length_b   1.000
_cell.length_c   1.000
_cell.angle_alpha   90.00
_cell.angle_beta   90.00
_cell.angle_gamma   90.00
#
_symmetry.space_group_name_H-M   'P 1'
#
loop_
_entity.id
_entity.type
_entity.pdbx_description
1 polymer ?
#
loop_
_entity_poly.entity_id
_entity_poly.type
_entity_poly.pdbx_seq_one_letter_code
_entity_poly.pdbx_strand_id
1 'polypeptide(L)'
;MKKGLSLKTALTALAASFVWGTAFAFQRMAAGHIGAITFNFYRSVLAALSLGVLLFVSNRRKKPEERKKSDPKKIAIGGAVCGVLVIAASIVQQYAIADVEAGKAGFLTTLYILLVPLFSVVFLHKRVAPSLWVSVLLGLTGLYFISVKEGFTISPSDALILLSAGIYAVYILAADYYVRFCLPTELNCAQFIVASVVCLIGMFAVEEPTLAELRDNIIPILYLGIFSSAIAYTLQFAAQRDGNPVAVTLLLSMESVFSVLGAAVLLHEFLSGRELFGCGIMLCAVILVQLPEGFWKRKIKANNE
;
A
#
# COMPACT_ATOMS: atom_id res chain seq x y z
N MET A 1 16.07 -24.33 2.84
CA MET A 1 15.27 -23.94 1.64
C MET A 1 14.15 -23.02 2.11
N LYS A 2 14.22 -21.71 1.84
CA LYS A 2 13.07 -20.84 2.06
C LYS A 2 12.02 -21.20 1.01
N LYS A 3 10.86 -21.70 1.44
CA LYS A 3 9.69 -21.92 0.58
C LYS A 3 9.33 -20.59 -0.09
N GLY A 4 8.98 -20.62 -1.38
CA GLY A 4 8.35 -19.46 -2.03
C GLY A 4 7.15 -18.97 -1.20
N LEU A 5 6.67 -17.76 -1.49
CA LEU A 5 5.45 -17.25 -0.84
C LEU A 5 4.31 -18.25 -0.94
N SER A 6 3.56 -18.43 0.15
CA SER A 6 2.38 -19.28 0.09
C SER A 6 1.34 -18.67 -0.85
N LEU A 7 0.56 -19.48 -1.53
CA LEU A 7 -0.53 -18.99 -2.40
C LEU A 7 -1.49 -18.09 -1.62
N LYS A 8 -1.77 -18.44 -0.36
CA LYS A 8 -2.60 -17.62 0.53
C LYS A 8 -2.00 -16.23 0.73
N THR A 9 -0.71 -16.13 1.05
CA THR A 9 -0.01 -14.85 1.23
C THR A 9 -0.02 -14.03 -0.05
N ALA A 10 0.18 -14.67 -1.20
CA ALA A 10 0.14 -14.01 -2.50
C ALA A 10 -1.24 -13.44 -2.82
N LEU A 11 -2.29 -14.24 -2.67
CA LEU A 11 -3.67 -13.80 -2.89
C LEU A 11 -4.08 -12.69 -1.92
N THR A 12 -3.62 -12.75 -0.66
CA THR A 12 -3.87 -11.71 0.33
C THR A 12 -3.23 -10.38 -0.08
N ALA A 13 -1.98 -10.40 -0.55
CA ALA A 13 -1.30 -9.19 -1.03
C ALA A 13 -1.93 -8.65 -2.32
N LEU A 14 -2.31 -9.53 -3.27
CA LEU A 14 -2.99 -9.13 -4.50
C LEU A 14 -4.38 -8.53 -4.24
N ALA A 15 -5.13 -9.05 -3.26
CA ALA A 15 -6.39 -8.46 -2.87
C ALA A 15 -6.21 -7.05 -2.29
N ALA A 16 -5.18 -6.82 -1.48
CA ALA A 16 -4.83 -5.49 -0.99
C ALA A 16 -4.47 -4.54 -2.14
N SER A 17 -3.62 -4.98 -3.07
CA SER A 17 -3.21 -4.17 -4.23
C SER A 17 -4.38 -3.84 -5.17
N PHE A 18 -5.34 -4.74 -5.36
CA PHE A 18 -6.56 -4.46 -6.11
C PHE A 18 -7.37 -3.32 -5.49
N VAL A 19 -7.59 -3.39 -4.16
CA VAL A 19 -8.33 -2.34 -3.46
C VAL A 19 -7.60 -1.01 -3.52
N TRP A 20 -6.27 -1.00 -3.37
CA TRP A 20 -5.50 0.25 -3.44
C TRP A 20 -5.41 0.80 -4.85
N GLY A 21 -5.26 -0.04 -5.87
CA GLY A 21 -5.26 0.40 -7.25
C GLY A 21 -6.55 1.16 -7.59
N THR A 22 -7.69 0.55 -7.29
CA THR A 22 -9.00 1.23 -7.50
C THR A 22 -9.20 2.45 -6.60
N ALA A 23 -8.55 2.49 -5.42
CA ALA A 23 -8.64 3.64 -4.50
C ALA A 23 -8.08 4.94 -5.10
N PHE A 24 -7.10 4.88 -6.02
CA PHE A 24 -6.58 6.09 -6.69
C PHE A 24 -7.65 6.85 -7.47
N ALA A 25 -8.58 6.14 -8.11
CA ALA A 25 -9.70 6.78 -8.78
C ALA A 25 -10.61 7.53 -7.78
N PHE A 26 -10.94 6.91 -6.65
CA PHE A 26 -11.73 7.56 -5.60
C PHE A 26 -11.00 8.73 -4.94
N GLN A 27 -9.68 8.62 -4.74
CA GLN A 27 -8.85 9.73 -4.25
C GLN A 27 -8.88 10.91 -5.23
N ARG A 28 -8.77 10.63 -6.53
CA ARG A 28 -8.83 11.64 -7.59
C ARG A 28 -10.19 12.31 -7.65
N MET A 29 -11.29 11.56 -7.47
CA MET A 29 -12.66 12.12 -7.42
C MET A 29 -12.85 13.10 -6.26
N ALA A 30 -12.20 12.87 -5.13
CA ALA A 30 -12.30 13.74 -3.95
C ALA A 30 -11.29 14.91 -3.98
N ALA A 31 -10.21 14.77 -4.76
CA ALA A 31 -9.14 15.77 -4.79
C ALA A 31 -9.61 17.12 -5.30
N GLY A 32 -9.26 18.18 -4.60
CA GLY A 32 -9.71 19.56 -4.91
C GLY A 32 -11.13 19.91 -4.43
N HIS A 33 -11.91 18.92 -3.97
CA HIS A 33 -13.27 19.13 -3.46
C HIS A 33 -13.37 19.02 -1.92
N ILE A 34 -12.34 18.51 -1.27
CA ILE A 34 -12.21 18.43 0.18
C ILE A 34 -10.73 18.56 0.55
N GLY A 35 -10.43 19.17 1.68
CA GLY A 35 -9.07 19.30 2.19
C GLY A 35 -8.39 17.95 2.37
N ALA A 36 -7.09 17.85 2.05
CA ALA A 36 -6.34 16.58 2.11
C ALA A 36 -6.28 15.99 3.51
N ILE A 37 -6.16 16.85 4.55
CA ILE A 37 -6.13 16.41 5.96
C ILE A 37 -7.55 16.02 6.40
N THR A 38 -8.55 16.81 6.06
CA THR A 38 -9.97 16.53 6.34
C THR A 38 -10.42 15.20 5.73
N PHE A 39 -10.07 14.95 4.47
CA PHE A 39 -10.34 13.68 3.81
C PHE A 39 -9.69 12.50 4.56
N ASN A 40 -8.42 12.63 4.91
CA ASN A 40 -7.68 11.62 5.65
C ASN A 40 -8.17 11.45 7.09
N PHE A 41 -8.72 12.50 7.71
CA PHE A 41 -9.39 12.40 9.01
C PHE A 41 -10.59 11.48 8.93
N TYR A 42 -11.55 11.77 8.05
CA TYR A 42 -12.79 10.99 7.95
C TYR A 42 -12.51 9.51 7.57
N ARG A 43 -11.61 9.27 6.61
CA ARG A 43 -11.24 7.88 6.26
C ARG A 43 -10.58 7.13 7.42
N SER A 44 -9.75 7.81 8.22
CA SER A 44 -9.05 7.19 9.35
C SER A 44 -10.01 6.88 10.51
N VAL A 45 -10.92 7.80 10.83
CA VAL A 45 -11.97 7.55 11.83
C VAL A 45 -12.85 6.37 11.43
N LEU A 46 -13.27 6.34 10.17
CA LEU A 46 -14.11 5.25 9.66
C LEU A 46 -13.38 3.90 9.70
N ALA A 47 -12.08 3.90 9.37
CA ALA A 47 -11.24 2.71 9.48
C ALA A 47 -11.11 2.24 10.94
N ALA A 48 -10.79 3.15 11.86
CA ALA A 48 -10.63 2.84 13.28
C ALA A 48 -11.93 2.30 13.88
N LEU A 49 -13.08 2.90 13.56
CA LEU A 49 -14.41 2.45 14.01
C LEU A 49 -14.74 1.06 13.45
N SER A 50 -14.55 0.85 12.14
CA SER A 50 -14.82 -0.44 11.48
C SER A 50 -13.98 -1.56 12.08
N LEU A 51 -12.68 -1.31 12.30
CA LEU A 51 -11.76 -2.27 12.91
C LEU A 51 -12.07 -2.49 14.40
N GLY A 52 -12.43 -1.43 15.12
CA GLY A 52 -12.86 -1.51 16.53
C GLY A 52 -14.09 -2.40 16.70
N VAL A 53 -15.11 -2.24 15.86
CA VAL A 53 -16.31 -3.09 15.83
C VAL A 53 -15.92 -4.53 15.50
N LEU A 54 -15.07 -4.75 14.48
CA LEU A 54 -14.62 -6.08 14.10
C LEU A 54 -13.87 -6.78 15.25
N LEU A 55 -12.99 -6.09 15.93
CA LEU A 55 -12.24 -6.61 17.09
C LEU A 55 -13.19 -6.92 18.26
N PHE A 56 -14.12 -6.04 18.55
CA PHE A 56 -15.10 -6.24 19.61
C PHE A 56 -15.95 -7.49 19.36
N VAL A 57 -16.52 -7.64 18.15
CA VAL A 57 -17.35 -8.80 17.78
C VAL A 57 -16.49 -10.08 17.76
N SER A 58 -15.30 -10.03 17.19
CA SER A 58 -14.40 -11.19 17.14
C SER A 58 -14.00 -11.64 18.55
N ASN A 59 -13.70 -10.72 19.45
CA ASN A 59 -13.31 -11.04 20.82
C ASN A 59 -14.46 -11.58 21.65
N ARG A 60 -15.70 -11.17 21.39
CA ARG A 60 -16.88 -11.75 22.06
C ARG A 60 -17.19 -13.18 21.62
N ARG A 61 -16.87 -13.54 20.38
CA ARG A 61 -17.13 -14.87 19.81
C ARG A 61 -16.06 -15.91 20.21
N LYS A 62 -14.87 -15.47 20.59
CA LYS A 62 -13.75 -16.38 20.97
C LYS A 62 -13.73 -16.57 22.48
N LYS A 63 -13.52 -17.83 22.91
CA LYS A 63 -13.21 -18.12 24.31
C LYS A 63 -11.91 -17.44 24.73
N PRO A 64 -11.75 -17.02 26.01
CA PRO A 64 -10.53 -16.36 26.48
C PRO A 64 -9.23 -17.12 26.16
N GLU A 65 -9.28 -18.44 26.16
CA GLU A 65 -8.17 -19.37 25.87
C GLU A 65 -7.76 -19.36 24.39
N GLU A 66 -8.69 -19.03 23.48
CA GLU A 66 -8.46 -19.00 22.04
C GLU A 66 -7.96 -17.64 21.54
N ARG A 67 -7.93 -16.63 22.42
CA ARG A 67 -7.46 -15.29 22.07
C ARG A 67 -5.94 -15.29 21.98
N LYS A 68 -5.41 -15.12 20.77
CA LYS A 68 -3.97 -14.88 20.59
C LYS A 68 -3.61 -13.58 21.30
N LYS A 69 -2.69 -13.62 22.24
CA LYS A 69 -2.21 -12.44 22.97
C LYS A 69 -1.18 -11.73 22.09
N SER A 70 -1.49 -10.51 21.70
CA SER A 70 -0.52 -9.55 21.17
C SER A 70 0.18 -8.84 22.33
N ASP A 71 1.38 -8.33 22.08
CA ASP A 71 2.10 -7.48 23.05
C ASP A 71 1.48 -6.06 23.07
N PRO A 72 0.82 -5.62 24.15
CA PRO A 72 0.13 -4.33 24.20
C PRO A 72 1.10 -3.14 23.98
N LYS A 73 2.33 -3.26 24.49
CA LYS A 73 3.36 -2.22 24.31
C LYS A 73 3.77 -2.12 22.85
N LYS A 74 3.90 -3.26 22.17
CA LYS A 74 4.20 -3.31 20.72
C LYS A 74 3.03 -2.81 19.87
N ILE A 75 1.77 -3.04 20.28
CA ILE A 75 0.59 -2.46 19.61
C ILE A 75 0.62 -0.94 19.74
N ALA A 76 0.85 -0.40 20.94
CA ALA A 76 0.86 1.04 21.16
C ALA A 76 1.99 1.74 20.40
N ILE A 77 3.23 1.25 20.51
CA ILE A 77 4.38 1.85 19.81
C ILE A 77 4.26 1.64 18.30
N GLY A 78 3.92 0.43 17.87
CA GLY A 78 3.75 0.09 16.45
C GLY A 78 2.61 0.87 15.81
N GLY A 79 1.49 1.01 16.53
CA GLY A 79 0.36 1.85 16.12
C GLY A 79 0.76 3.32 15.98
N ALA A 80 1.54 3.86 16.93
CA ALA A 80 2.05 5.23 16.85
C ALA A 80 2.99 5.43 15.66
N VAL A 81 4.00 4.58 15.51
CA VAL A 81 4.98 4.67 14.40
C VAL A 81 4.31 4.47 13.04
N CYS A 82 3.55 3.39 12.89
CA CYS A 82 2.86 3.12 11.63
C CYS A 82 1.78 4.17 11.34
N GLY A 83 1.06 4.64 12.36
CA GLY A 83 0.01 5.64 12.22
C GLY A 83 0.55 6.99 11.73
N VAL A 84 1.64 7.47 12.33
CA VAL A 84 2.30 8.72 11.89
C VAL A 84 2.85 8.58 10.46
N LEU A 85 3.52 7.47 10.16
CA LEU A 85 4.11 7.26 8.83
C LEU A 85 3.04 7.13 7.74
N VAL A 86 2.01 6.31 7.98
CA VAL A 86 0.95 6.11 6.98
C VAL A 86 0.17 7.39 6.73
N ILE A 87 -0.10 8.18 7.77
CA ILE A 87 -0.88 9.40 7.60
C ILE A 87 -0.06 10.52 6.96
N ALA A 88 1.22 10.64 7.29
CA ALA A 88 2.13 11.57 6.63
C ALA A 88 2.23 11.30 5.13
N ALA A 89 2.44 10.03 4.74
CA ALA A 89 2.45 9.63 3.34
C ALA A 89 1.10 9.90 2.65
N SER A 90 -0.02 9.54 3.32
CA SER A 90 -1.36 9.70 2.74
C SER A 90 -1.78 11.16 2.56
N ILE A 91 -1.42 12.07 3.46
CA ILE A 91 -1.71 13.50 3.33
C ILE A 91 -0.93 14.09 2.16
N VAL A 92 0.38 13.82 2.08
CA VAL A 92 1.23 14.29 0.97
C VAL A 92 0.72 13.76 -0.36
N GLN A 93 0.35 12.48 -0.43
CA GLN A 93 -0.21 11.86 -1.63
C GLN A 93 -1.55 12.49 -2.01
N GLN A 94 -2.48 12.65 -1.06
CA GLN A 94 -3.82 13.20 -1.32
C GLN A 94 -3.75 14.66 -1.78
N TYR A 95 -2.81 15.42 -1.25
CA TYR A 95 -2.57 16.79 -1.70
C TYR A 95 -2.09 16.84 -3.17
N ALA A 96 -1.12 15.98 -3.49
CA ALA A 96 -0.49 15.96 -4.80
C ALA A 96 -1.39 15.38 -5.92
N ILE A 97 -2.29 14.44 -5.57
CA ILE A 97 -3.13 13.75 -6.57
C ILE A 97 -4.15 14.67 -7.22
N ALA A 98 -4.37 15.87 -6.68
CA ALA A 98 -5.21 16.89 -7.31
C ALA A 98 -4.71 17.29 -8.70
N ASP A 99 -3.40 17.29 -8.93
CA ASP A 99 -2.75 17.73 -10.16
C ASP A 99 -2.15 16.59 -10.99
N VAL A 100 -2.32 15.34 -10.54
CA VAL A 100 -1.70 14.16 -11.18
C VAL A 100 -2.78 13.14 -11.55
N GLU A 101 -2.71 12.59 -12.77
CA GLU A 101 -3.61 11.53 -13.22
C GLU A 101 -3.52 10.30 -12.27
N ALA A 102 -4.65 9.62 -12.01
CA ALA A 102 -4.72 8.50 -11.07
C ALA A 102 -3.75 7.36 -11.42
N GLY A 103 -3.61 7.02 -12.71
CA GLY A 103 -2.66 6.02 -13.18
C GLY A 103 -1.21 6.41 -12.92
N LYS A 104 -0.84 7.69 -13.17
CA LYS A 104 0.51 8.23 -12.91
C LYS A 104 0.79 8.29 -11.40
N ALA A 105 -0.19 8.69 -10.60
CA ALA A 105 -0.06 8.70 -9.13
C ALA A 105 0.18 7.30 -8.57
N GLY A 106 -0.57 6.30 -9.05
CA GLY A 106 -0.36 4.90 -8.71
C GLY A 106 1.05 4.41 -9.07
N PHE A 107 1.55 4.78 -10.25
CA PHE A 107 2.91 4.49 -10.66
C PHE A 107 3.97 5.08 -9.72
N LEU A 108 3.94 6.39 -9.55
CA LEU A 108 4.94 7.11 -8.75
C LEU A 108 4.96 6.61 -7.31
N THR A 109 3.77 6.33 -6.74
CA THR A 109 3.66 5.72 -5.41
C THR A 109 4.31 4.34 -5.39
N THR A 110 4.05 3.51 -6.40
CA THR A 110 4.54 2.12 -6.47
C THR A 110 6.07 2.04 -6.59
N LEU A 111 6.79 3.14 -6.86
CA LEU A 111 8.26 3.15 -6.82
C LEU A 111 8.84 2.78 -5.45
N TYR A 112 8.02 2.66 -4.39
CA TYR A 112 8.44 2.02 -3.15
C TYR A 112 8.95 0.56 -3.35
N ILE A 113 8.59 -0.09 -4.47
CA ILE A 113 9.12 -1.42 -4.84
C ILE A 113 10.65 -1.45 -4.92
N LEU A 114 11.27 -0.35 -5.35
CA LEU A 114 12.73 -0.19 -5.35
C LEU A 114 13.25 0.24 -3.98
N LEU A 115 12.53 1.15 -3.32
CA LEU A 115 12.98 1.75 -2.07
C LEU A 115 12.97 0.76 -0.90
N VAL A 116 11.99 -0.14 -0.83
CA VAL A 116 11.90 -1.15 0.25
C VAL A 116 13.11 -2.10 0.27
N PRO A 117 13.52 -2.76 -0.82
CA PRO A 117 14.74 -3.57 -0.82
C PRO A 117 16.01 -2.74 -0.60
N LEU A 118 16.08 -1.53 -1.16
CA LEU A 118 17.21 -0.63 -0.95
C LEU A 118 17.35 -0.27 0.53
N PHE A 119 16.29 0.19 1.17
CA PHE A 119 16.29 0.51 2.60
C PHE A 119 16.54 -0.73 3.47
N SER A 120 16.05 -1.91 3.05
CA SER A 120 16.35 -3.17 3.74
C SER A 120 17.85 -3.50 3.74
N VAL A 121 18.55 -3.22 2.65
CA VAL A 121 20.00 -3.43 2.55
C VAL A 121 20.76 -2.35 3.32
N VAL A 122 20.44 -1.07 3.09
CA VAL A 122 21.20 0.07 3.63
C VAL A 122 21.00 0.24 5.13
N PHE A 123 19.75 0.26 5.60
CA PHE A 123 19.45 0.57 7.00
C PHE A 123 19.29 -0.67 7.88
N LEU A 124 18.76 -1.78 7.33
CA LEU A 124 18.52 -2.99 8.11
C LEU A 124 19.61 -4.05 7.90
N HIS A 125 20.59 -3.79 7.03
CA HIS A 125 21.69 -4.70 6.68
C HIS A 125 21.21 -6.10 6.29
N LYS A 126 19.97 -6.21 5.76
CA LYS A 126 19.38 -7.48 5.31
C LYS A 126 19.89 -7.82 3.91
N ARG A 127 20.24 -9.09 3.69
CA ARG A 127 20.58 -9.57 2.35
C ARG A 127 19.30 -9.81 1.55
N VAL A 128 19.21 -9.20 0.37
CA VAL A 128 18.12 -9.41 -0.60
C VAL A 128 18.65 -10.38 -1.67
N ALA A 129 17.88 -11.43 -1.96
CA ALA A 129 18.27 -12.43 -2.94
C ALA A 129 18.41 -11.80 -4.34
N PRO A 130 19.40 -12.20 -5.16
CA PRO A 130 19.59 -11.67 -6.53
C PRO A 130 18.32 -11.84 -7.40
N SER A 131 17.59 -12.93 -7.25
CA SER A 131 16.33 -13.18 -7.95
C SER A 131 15.26 -12.10 -7.66
N LEU A 132 15.23 -11.57 -6.44
CA LEU A 132 14.32 -10.48 -6.08
C LEU A 132 14.70 -9.17 -6.76
N TRP A 133 16.00 -8.89 -6.91
CA TRP A 133 16.47 -7.72 -7.67
C TRP A 133 16.07 -7.80 -9.14
N VAL A 134 16.18 -8.99 -9.77
CA VAL A 134 15.72 -9.18 -11.15
C VAL A 134 14.22 -8.91 -11.27
N SER A 135 13.41 -9.42 -10.33
CA SER A 135 11.97 -9.16 -10.31
C SER A 135 11.65 -7.68 -10.08
N VAL A 136 12.40 -6.99 -9.22
CA VAL A 136 12.25 -5.55 -8.97
C VAL A 136 12.57 -4.74 -10.24
N LEU A 137 13.67 -5.06 -10.92
CA LEU A 137 14.05 -4.39 -12.18
C LEU A 137 12.99 -4.62 -13.28
N LEU A 138 12.49 -5.84 -13.38
CA LEU A 138 11.41 -6.16 -14.33
C LEU A 138 10.12 -5.41 -13.96
N GLY A 139 9.79 -5.34 -12.67
CA GLY A 139 8.67 -4.54 -12.18
C GLY A 139 8.81 -3.06 -12.52
N LEU A 140 9.98 -2.47 -12.29
CA LEU A 140 10.27 -1.08 -12.69
C LEU A 140 10.14 -0.86 -14.20
N THR A 141 10.56 -1.83 -15.01
CA THR A 141 10.39 -1.76 -16.46
C THR A 141 8.91 -1.74 -16.83
N GLY A 142 8.11 -2.62 -16.23
CA GLY A 142 6.65 -2.62 -16.42
C GLY A 142 6.00 -1.31 -16.01
N LEU A 143 6.38 -0.78 -14.84
CA LEU A 143 5.94 0.52 -14.33
C LEU A 143 6.27 1.67 -15.31
N TYR A 144 7.48 1.67 -15.88
CA TYR A 144 7.88 2.65 -16.88
C TYR A 144 6.92 2.65 -18.10
N PHE A 145 6.59 1.47 -18.63
CA PHE A 145 5.67 1.36 -19.76
C PHE A 145 4.23 1.75 -19.42
N ILE A 146 3.78 1.52 -18.19
CA ILE A 146 2.44 1.89 -17.74
C ILE A 146 2.30 3.42 -17.68
N SER A 147 3.33 4.17 -17.28
CA SER A 147 3.15 5.54 -16.81
C SER A 147 3.87 6.61 -17.59
N VAL A 148 4.93 6.27 -18.32
CA VAL A 148 5.68 7.26 -19.07
C VAL A 148 5.01 7.45 -20.43
N LYS A 149 4.16 8.48 -20.54
CA LYS A 149 3.67 9.03 -21.82
C LYS A 149 4.77 9.90 -22.44
N GLU A 150 4.60 10.34 -23.67
CA GLU A 150 5.58 11.17 -24.39
C GLU A 150 5.96 12.42 -23.57
N GLY A 151 7.29 12.64 -23.40
CA GLY A 151 7.82 13.78 -22.67
C GLY A 151 7.72 13.62 -21.14
N PHE A 152 8.55 12.74 -20.56
CA PHE A 152 8.63 12.57 -19.09
C PHE A 152 9.15 13.87 -18.44
N THR A 153 8.22 14.67 -17.90
CA THR A 153 8.52 15.83 -17.06
C THR A 153 8.09 15.54 -15.63
N ILE A 154 8.94 15.85 -14.66
CA ILE A 154 8.61 15.75 -13.25
C ILE A 154 8.06 17.09 -12.79
N SER A 155 6.77 17.12 -12.46
CA SER A 155 6.12 18.29 -11.85
C SER A 155 6.39 18.35 -10.34
N PRO A 156 6.15 19.49 -9.66
CA PRO A 156 6.20 19.56 -8.20
C PRO A 156 5.28 18.54 -7.52
N SER A 157 4.09 18.31 -8.05
CA SER A 157 3.14 17.32 -7.54
C SER A 157 3.64 15.87 -7.71
N ASP A 158 4.34 15.58 -8.83
CA ASP A 158 5.03 14.29 -8.99
C ASP A 158 6.11 14.08 -7.93
N ALA A 159 6.88 15.13 -7.60
CA ALA A 159 7.91 15.06 -6.56
C ALA A 159 7.29 14.81 -5.17
N LEU A 160 6.13 15.37 -4.86
CA LEU A 160 5.40 15.07 -3.63
C LEU A 160 4.92 13.63 -3.58
N ILE A 161 4.43 13.07 -4.68
CA ILE A 161 4.05 11.64 -4.72
C ILE A 161 5.29 10.74 -4.54
N LEU A 162 6.43 11.09 -5.12
CA LEU A 162 7.69 10.37 -4.90
C LEU A 162 8.14 10.45 -3.43
N LEU A 163 7.97 11.62 -2.79
CA LEU A 163 8.21 11.76 -1.35
C LEU A 163 7.29 10.84 -0.55
N SER A 164 6.00 10.81 -0.89
CA SER A 164 5.05 9.89 -0.24
C SER A 164 5.46 8.43 -0.41
N ALA A 165 5.94 8.03 -1.60
CA ALA A 165 6.46 6.69 -1.86
C ALA A 165 7.66 6.34 -0.96
N GLY A 166 8.55 7.31 -0.70
CA GLY A 166 9.65 7.18 0.26
C GLY A 166 9.15 6.93 1.68
N ILE A 167 8.17 7.71 2.13
CA ILE A 167 7.56 7.54 3.45
C ILE A 167 6.84 6.19 3.55
N TYR A 168 6.11 5.77 2.50
CA TYR A 168 5.49 4.44 2.44
C TYR A 168 6.51 3.31 2.49
N ALA A 169 7.69 3.47 1.88
CA ALA A 169 8.74 2.46 1.98
C ALA A 169 9.23 2.28 3.43
N VAL A 170 9.43 3.38 4.17
CA VAL A 170 9.77 3.34 5.61
C VAL A 170 8.61 2.72 6.41
N TYR A 171 7.38 3.12 6.12
CA TYR A 171 6.17 2.56 6.73
C TYR A 171 6.09 1.03 6.54
N ILE A 172 6.31 0.53 5.32
CA ILE A 172 6.26 -0.91 4.99
C ILE A 172 7.29 -1.68 5.84
N LEU A 173 8.50 -1.14 6.04
CA LEU A 173 9.52 -1.76 6.86
C LEU A 173 9.18 -1.73 8.36
N ALA A 174 8.61 -0.62 8.84
CA ALA A 174 8.12 -0.53 10.22
C ALA A 174 6.98 -1.52 10.47
N ALA A 175 6.03 -1.60 9.54
CA ALA A 175 4.92 -2.54 9.57
C ALA A 175 5.40 -4.01 9.61
N ASP A 176 6.39 -4.38 8.76
CA ASP A 176 7.02 -5.71 8.76
C ASP A 176 7.63 -6.07 10.13
N TYR A 177 8.18 -5.08 10.82
CA TYR A 177 8.73 -5.30 12.16
C TYR A 177 7.64 -5.53 13.20
N TYR A 178 6.65 -4.62 13.29
CA TYR A 178 5.66 -4.65 14.38
C TYR A 178 4.61 -5.75 14.21
N VAL A 179 4.22 -6.10 12.98
CA VAL A 179 3.19 -7.13 12.74
C VAL A 179 3.60 -8.54 13.22
N ARG A 180 4.88 -8.76 13.49
CA ARG A 180 5.38 -10.02 14.08
C ARG A 180 4.98 -10.21 15.53
N PHE A 181 4.70 -9.12 16.25
CA PHE A 181 4.36 -9.10 17.67
C PHE A 181 2.87 -8.85 17.93
N CYS A 182 2.12 -8.48 16.89
CA CYS A 182 0.73 -8.06 16.99
C CYS A 182 -0.15 -8.82 15.99
N LEU A 183 -1.46 -8.89 16.29
CA LEU A 183 -2.41 -9.29 15.26
C LEU A 183 -2.55 -8.16 14.22
N PRO A 184 -2.63 -8.50 12.92
CA PRO A 184 -2.80 -7.51 11.84
C PRO A 184 -3.92 -6.52 12.09
N THR A 185 -5.09 -7.00 12.53
CA THR A 185 -6.26 -6.16 12.81
C THR A 185 -6.05 -5.20 13.98
N GLU A 186 -5.34 -5.64 15.04
CA GLU A 186 -5.06 -4.82 16.22
C GLU A 186 -4.06 -3.71 15.88
N LEU A 187 -2.98 -4.05 15.17
CA LEU A 187 -2.00 -3.07 14.73
C LEU A 187 -2.63 -2.05 13.77
N ASN A 188 -3.48 -2.52 12.84
CA ASN A 188 -4.19 -1.66 11.91
C ASN A 188 -5.18 -0.72 12.62
N CYS A 189 -5.93 -1.22 13.61
CA CYS A 189 -6.80 -0.39 14.42
C CYS A 189 -6.01 0.70 15.17
N ALA A 190 -4.91 0.33 15.82
CA ALA A 190 -4.08 1.25 16.56
C ALA A 190 -3.47 2.35 15.67
N GLN A 191 -2.98 2.00 14.47
CA GLN A 191 -2.43 3.00 13.55
C GLN A 191 -3.50 3.99 13.07
N PHE A 192 -4.73 3.55 12.79
CA PHE A 192 -5.77 4.47 12.34
C PHE A 192 -6.40 5.28 13.47
N ILE A 193 -6.34 4.83 14.73
CA ILE A 193 -6.64 5.68 15.90
C ILE A 193 -5.62 6.82 15.95
N VAL A 194 -4.32 6.53 15.85
CA VAL A 194 -3.27 7.56 15.86
C VAL A 194 -3.41 8.50 14.65
N ALA A 195 -3.62 7.95 13.45
CA ALA A 195 -3.85 8.73 12.25
C ALA A 195 -5.05 9.69 12.40
N SER A 196 -6.15 9.22 13.01
CA SER A 196 -7.32 10.06 13.28
C SER A 196 -7.00 11.23 14.20
N VAL A 197 -6.22 10.99 15.26
CA VAL A 197 -5.82 12.05 16.21
C VAL A 197 -4.91 13.07 15.54
N VAL A 198 -3.92 12.63 14.77
CA VAL A 198 -3.01 13.52 14.02
C VAL A 198 -3.79 14.37 13.01
N CYS A 199 -4.69 13.75 12.24
CA CYS A 199 -5.52 14.47 11.29
C CYS A 199 -6.51 15.42 11.96
N LEU A 200 -7.09 15.05 13.12
CA LEU A 200 -7.99 15.92 13.86
C LEU A 200 -7.31 17.26 14.21
N ILE A 201 -6.09 17.17 14.72
CA ILE A 201 -5.30 18.35 15.09
C ILE A 201 -4.97 19.16 13.83
N GLY A 202 -4.45 18.50 12.78
CA GLY A 202 -4.05 19.16 11.54
C GLY A 202 -5.23 19.80 10.80
N MET A 203 -6.38 19.14 10.75
CA MET A 203 -7.59 19.61 10.09
C MET A 203 -8.04 20.98 10.64
N PHE A 204 -8.16 21.12 11.95
CA PHE A 204 -8.56 22.39 12.56
C PHE A 204 -7.46 23.44 12.60
N ALA A 205 -6.18 23.04 12.44
CA ALA A 205 -5.06 23.98 12.41
C ALA A 205 -4.82 24.61 11.02
N VAL A 206 -5.19 23.91 9.93
CA VAL A 206 -4.76 24.25 8.57
C VAL A 206 -5.92 24.34 7.58
N GLU A 207 -7.02 23.63 7.84
CA GLU A 207 -8.17 23.54 6.93
C GLU A 207 -9.46 24.00 7.64
N GLU A 208 -10.45 24.42 6.88
CA GLU A 208 -11.78 24.81 7.37
C GLU A 208 -12.84 23.80 6.89
N PRO A 209 -12.97 22.65 7.57
CA PRO A 209 -13.84 21.56 7.11
C PRO A 209 -15.31 21.96 7.14
N THR A 210 -16.06 21.65 6.09
CA THR A 210 -17.49 21.89 5.98
C THR A 210 -18.29 20.59 5.89
N LEU A 211 -19.55 20.62 6.35
CA LEU A 211 -20.46 19.48 6.19
C LEU A 211 -20.84 19.22 4.73
N ALA A 212 -20.80 20.23 3.90
CA ALA A 212 -21.06 20.11 2.46
C ALA A 212 -19.95 19.27 1.80
N GLU A 213 -18.69 19.56 2.06
CA GLU A 213 -17.54 18.76 1.56
C GLU A 213 -17.64 17.30 1.97
N LEU A 214 -18.00 17.03 3.24
CA LEU A 214 -18.21 15.66 3.72
C LEU A 214 -19.31 14.95 2.95
N ARG A 215 -20.47 15.59 2.78
CA ARG A 215 -21.61 15.01 2.08
C ARG A 215 -21.29 14.70 0.63
N ASP A 216 -20.64 15.64 -0.07
CA ASP A 216 -20.39 15.55 -1.49
C ASP A 216 -19.26 14.55 -1.81
N ASN A 217 -18.41 14.25 -0.82
CA ASN A 217 -17.32 13.25 -0.94
C ASN A 217 -17.56 11.96 -0.14
N ILE A 218 -18.81 11.68 0.26
CA ILE A 218 -19.11 10.53 1.13
C ILE A 218 -18.72 9.18 0.51
N ILE A 219 -18.91 8.99 -0.80
CA ILE A 219 -18.58 7.74 -1.49
C ILE A 219 -17.06 7.48 -1.50
N PRO A 220 -16.18 8.41 -1.92
CA PRO A 220 -14.74 8.26 -1.75
C PRO A 220 -14.32 7.98 -0.31
N ILE A 221 -14.88 8.71 0.67
CA ILE A 221 -14.56 8.54 2.09
C ILE A 221 -14.94 7.14 2.58
N LEU A 222 -16.14 6.64 2.25
CA LEU A 222 -16.58 5.30 2.61
C LEU A 222 -15.68 4.23 1.99
N TYR A 223 -15.37 4.37 0.69
CA TYR A 223 -14.50 3.42 0.01
C TYR A 223 -13.10 3.40 0.64
N LEU A 224 -12.48 4.57 0.82
CA LEU A 224 -11.14 4.62 1.39
C LEU A 224 -11.11 4.25 2.88
N GLY A 225 -12.10 4.59 3.65
CA GLY A 225 -12.19 4.24 5.07
C GLY A 225 -12.33 2.74 5.29
N ILE A 226 -13.29 2.12 4.64
CA ILE A 226 -13.63 0.71 4.86
C ILE A 226 -12.72 -0.21 4.05
N PHE A 227 -12.68 -0.06 2.72
CA PHE A 227 -11.95 -0.99 1.87
C PHE A 227 -10.45 -0.72 1.87
N SER A 228 -10.03 0.51 1.59
CA SER A 228 -8.62 0.85 1.51
C SER A 228 -7.94 0.84 2.89
N SER A 229 -8.53 1.50 3.89
CA SER A 229 -7.90 1.66 5.20
C SER A 229 -8.15 0.48 6.14
N ALA A 230 -9.39 0.02 6.34
CA ALA A 230 -9.62 -1.08 7.26
C ALA A 230 -9.25 -2.44 6.65
N ILE A 231 -9.71 -2.76 5.42
CA ILE A 231 -9.50 -4.08 4.83
C ILE A 231 -8.10 -4.21 4.24
N ALA A 232 -7.70 -3.36 3.27
CA ALA A 232 -6.47 -3.57 2.53
C ALA A 232 -5.21 -3.48 3.39
N TYR A 233 -5.10 -2.53 4.34
CA TYR A 233 -3.98 -2.49 5.29
C TYR A 233 -3.95 -3.71 6.22
N THR A 234 -5.10 -4.25 6.62
CA THR A 234 -5.15 -5.51 7.40
C THR A 234 -4.63 -6.69 6.56
N LEU A 235 -5.00 -6.76 5.28
CA LEU A 235 -4.49 -7.76 4.34
C LEU A 235 -2.99 -7.59 4.10
N GLN A 236 -2.49 -6.36 3.94
CA GLN A 236 -1.05 -6.06 3.86
C GLN A 236 -0.32 -6.61 5.08
N PHE A 237 -0.77 -6.26 6.28
CA PHE A 237 -0.14 -6.73 7.52
C PHE A 237 -0.16 -8.26 7.63
N ALA A 238 -1.27 -8.90 7.24
CA ALA A 238 -1.34 -10.35 7.21
C ALA A 238 -0.33 -10.96 6.22
N ALA A 239 -0.21 -10.39 5.02
CA ALA A 239 0.75 -10.84 4.03
C ALA A 239 2.20 -10.61 4.49
N GLN A 240 2.51 -9.47 5.11
CA GLN A 240 3.85 -9.15 5.63
C GLN A 240 4.26 -10.05 6.80
N ARG A 241 3.31 -10.40 7.69
CA ARG A 241 3.60 -11.30 8.81
C ARG A 241 4.05 -12.69 8.35
N ASP A 242 3.46 -13.17 7.27
CA ASP A 242 3.68 -14.55 6.77
C ASP A 242 4.70 -14.60 5.61
N GLY A 243 5.11 -13.45 5.05
CA GLY A 243 5.94 -13.35 3.86
C GLY A 243 7.27 -12.62 4.03
N ASN A 244 8.08 -12.62 2.97
CA ASN A 244 9.27 -11.76 2.87
C ASN A 244 8.81 -10.35 2.47
N PRO A 245 9.26 -9.27 3.14
CA PRO A 245 8.80 -7.91 2.86
C PRO A 245 9.03 -7.46 1.42
N VAL A 246 10.18 -7.80 0.80
CA VAL A 246 10.47 -7.44 -0.59
C VAL A 246 9.53 -8.16 -1.56
N ALA A 247 9.27 -9.45 -1.33
CA ALA A 247 8.38 -10.23 -2.17
C ALA A 247 6.91 -9.78 -2.02
N VAL A 248 6.48 -9.46 -0.80
CA VAL A 248 5.14 -8.91 -0.55
C VAL A 248 5.00 -7.54 -1.20
N THR A 249 6.00 -6.66 -1.09
CA THR A 249 6.02 -5.34 -1.71
C THR A 249 5.87 -5.43 -3.23
N LEU A 250 6.52 -6.41 -3.88
CA LEU A 250 6.35 -6.63 -5.32
C LEU A 250 4.93 -7.07 -5.68
N LEU A 251 4.26 -7.88 -4.85
CA LEU A 251 2.86 -8.22 -5.08
C LEU A 251 1.95 -7.00 -4.87
N LEU A 252 2.23 -6.19 -3.87
CA LEU A 252 1.48 -4.96 -3.61
C LEU A 252 1.63 -3.96 -4.77
N SER A 253 2.78 -3.95 -5.46
CA SER A 253 3.00 -3.06 -6.61
C SER A 253 2.07 -3.32 -7.81
N MET A 254 1.32 -4.44 -7.82
CA MET A 254 0.21 -4.63 -8.76
C MET A 254 -0.89 -3.57 -8.62
N GLU A 255 -0.86 -2.76 -7.55
CA GLU A 255 -1.75 -1.61 -7.41
C GLU A 255 -1.65 -0.64 -8.60
N SER A 256 -0.47 -0.50 -9.22
CA SER A 256 -0.28 0.33 -10.42
C SER A 256 -1.05 -0.22 -11.63
N VAL A 257 -1.06 -1.54 -11.80
CA VAL A 257 -1.89 -2.20 -12.85
C VAL A 257 -3.37 -1.98 -12.56
N PHE A 258 -3.78 -2.20 -11.31
CA PHE A 258 -5.16 -2.01 -10.91
C PHE A 258 -5.58 -0.53 -10.88
N SER A 259 -4.65 0.42 -10.70
CA SER A 259 -4.98 1.85 -10.79
C SER A 259 -5.33 2.26 -12.21
N VAL A 260 -4.59 1.78 -13.19
CA VAL A 260 -4.86 2.04 -14.62
C VAL A 260 -6.17 1.37 -15.06
N LEU A 261 -6.39 0.11 -14.63
CA LEU A 261 -7.66 -0.58 -14.91
C LEU A 261 -8.85 0.09 -14.20
N GLY A 262 -8.66 0.53 -12.96
CA GLY A 262 -9.66 1.25 -12.18
C GLY A 262 -10.00 2.61 -12.81
N ALA A 263 -8.99 3.36 -13.28
CA ALA A 263 -9.19 4.61 -14.00
C ALA A 263 -9.94 4.40 -15.32
N ALA A 264 -9.62 3.34 -16.07
CA ALA A 264 -10.33 2.98 -17.29
C ALA A 264 -11.83 2.72 -17.06
N VAL A 265 -12.17 1.99 -15.98
CA VAL A 265 -13.56 1.63 -15.68
C VAL A 265 -14.33 2.77 -14.99
N LEU A 266 -13.72 3.45 -14.03
CA LEU A 266 -14.40 4.44 -13.18
C LEU A 266 -14.33 5.85 -13.73
N LEU A 267 -13.25 6.19 -14.46
CA LEU A 267 -13.02 7.52 -15.03
C LEU A 267 -13.13 7.53 -16.56
N HIS A 268 -13.44 6.36 -17.17
CA HIS A 268 -13.53 6.16 -18.63
C HIS A 268 -12.24 6.55 -19.39
N GLU A 269 -11.08 6.35 -18.77
CA GLU A 269 -9.76 6.54 -19.38
C GLU A 269 -9.39 5.30 -20.20
N PHE A 270 -9.10 5.47 -21.51
CA PHE A 270 -8.75 4.33 -22.37
C PHE A 270 -7.29 3.93 -22.19
N LEU A 271 -7.05 2.62 -22.05
CA LEU A 271 -5.73 2.01 -22.00
C LEU A 271 -5.06 2.03 -23.37
N SER A 272 -3.86 2.53 -23.46
CA SER A 272 -3.01 2.41 -24.63
C SER A 272 -2.37 1.00 -24.73
N GLY A 273 -1.98 0.61 -25.94
CA GLY A 273 -1.24 -0.65 -26.12
C GLY A 273 0.08 -0.71 -25.34
N ARG A 274 0.69 0.43 -25.10
CA ARG A 274 1.90 0.58 -24.28
C ARG A 274 1.61 0.29 -22.80
N GLU A 275 0.53 0.79 -22.24
CA GLU A 275 0.11 0.52 -20.87
C GLU A 275 -0.23 -0.95 -20.67
N LEU A 276 -0.92 -1.58 -21.64
CA LEU A 276 -1.20 -3.03 -21.63
C LEU A 276 0.09 -3.86 -21.66
N PHE A 277 1.09 -3.48 -22.46
CA PHE A 277 2.39 -4.12 -22.48
C PHE A 277 3.12 -4.00 -21.13
N GLY A 278 3.08 -2.81 -20.50
CA GLY A 278 3.62 -2.58 -19.16
C GLY A 278 2.94 -3.43 -18.09
N CYS A 279 1.61 -3.57 -18.13
CA CYS A 279 0.85 -4.48 -17.27
C CYS A 279 1.30 -5.94 -17.42
N GLY A 280 1.55 -6.39 -18.65
CA GLY A 280 2.09 -7.73 -18.93
C GLY A 280 3.47 -7.96 -18.31
N ILE A 281 4.39 -7.00 -18.45
CA ILE A 281 5.72 -7.06 -17.83
C ILE A 281 5.60 -7.11 -16.31
N MET A 282 4.73 -6.28 -15.71
CA MET A 282 4.51 -6.26 -14.26
C MET A 282 3.99 -7.61 -13.75
N LEU A 283 3.05 -8.21 -14.48
CA LEU A 283 2.55 -9.54 -14.16
C LEU A 283 3.66 -10.60 -14.24
N CYS A 284 4.55 -10.54 -15.24
CA CYS A 284 5.73 -11.40 -15.32
C CYS A 284 6.66 -11.23 -14.10
N ALA A 285 6.89 -9.99 -13.64
CA ALA A 285 7.69 -9.72 -12.44
C ALA A 285 7.07 -10.38 -11.19
N VAL A 286 5.76 -10.29 -11.04
CA VAL A 286 5.01 -10.90 -9.93
C VAL A 286 5.08 -12.43 -9.99
N ILE A 287 4.91 -13.03 -11.17
CA ILE A 287 5.06 -14.48 -11.34
C ILE A 287 6.48 -14.92 -10.99
N LEU A 288 7.49 -14.17 -11.42
CA LEU A 288 8.90 -14.48 -11.19
C LEU A 288 9.24 -14.54 -9.70
N VAL A 289 8.67 -13.66 -8.87
CA VAL A 289 8.89 -13.64 -7.43
C VAL A 289 8.26 -14.85 -6.71
N GLN A 290 7.23 -15.46 -7.32
CA GLN A 290 6.58 -16.65 -6.79
C GLN A 290 7.38 -17.94 -7.04
N LEU A 291 8.33 -17.92 -7.96
CA LEU A 291 9.12 -19.11 -8.32
C LEU A 291 10.04 -19.52 -7.14
N PRO A 292 10.11 -20.82 -6.79
CA PRO A 292 10.99 -21.29 -5.73
C PRO A 292 12.46 -20.99 -6.06
N GLU A 293 13.27 -20.62 -5.07
CA GLU A 293 14.71 -20.37 -5.24
C GLU A 293 15.46 -21.54 -5.92
N GLY A 294 14.96 -22.77 -5.79
CA GLY A 294 15.49 -23.96 -6.46
C GLY A 294 15.36 -23.96 -7.98
N PHE A 295 14.42 -23.20 -8.53
CA PHE A 295 14.24 -23.05 -9.99
C PHE A 295 15.46 -22.37 -10.63
N TRP A 296 15.99 -21.35 -9.97
CA TRP A 296 17.17 -20.60 -10.43
C TRP A 296 18.47 -21.40 -10.31
N LYS A 297 18.65 -22.17 -9.20
CA LYS A 297 19.84 -22.99 -8.98
C LYS A 297 19.93 -24.18 -9.95
N ARG A 298 18.81 -24.76 -10.38
CA ARG A 298 18.82 -25.85 -11.35
C ARG A 298 19.23 -25.39 -12.77
N LYS A 299 18.79 -24.19 -13.18
CA LYS A 299 19.11 -23.65 -14.52
C LYS A 299 20.58 -23.22 -14.63
N ILE A 300 21.18 -22.69 -13.54
CA ILE A 300 22.61 -22.30 -13.52
C ILE A 300 23.50 -23.56 -13.56
N LYS A 301 23.11 -24.67 -12.94
CA LYS A 301 23.83 -25.93 -13.03
C LYS A 301 23.73 -26.58 -14.43
N ALA A 302 22.56 -26.54 -15.03
CA ALA A 302 22.33 -27.12 -16.37
C ALA A 302 22.99 -26.33 -17.51
N ASN A 303 23.37 -25.07 -17.32
CA ASN A 303 24.12 -24.28 -18.31
C ASN A 303 25.64 -24.36 -18.13
N ASN A 304 26.14 -25.00 -17.06
CA ASN A 304 27.59 -25.16 -16.77
C ASN A 304 28.05 -26.65 -16.93
N GLU A 305 27.12 -27.52 -17.31
CA GLU A 305 27.38 -28.90 -17.79
C GLU A 305 27.19 -29.00 -19.32
#